data_1c1fa8d2212877e540065354404b623d
#
_entry.id   1c1fa8d2212877e540065354404b623d
#
_cell.length_a   1.000
_cell.length_b   1.000
_cell.length_c   1.000
_cell.angle_alpha   90.00
_cell.angle_beta   90.00
_cell.angle_gamma   90.00
#
_symmetry.space_group_name_H-M   'P 1'
#
loop_
_entity.id
_entity.type
_entity.pdbx_description
1 polymer ?
#
loop_
_entity_poly.entity_id
_entity_poly.type
_entity_poly.pdbx_seq_one_letter_code
_entity_poly.pdbx_strand_id
1 'polypeptide(L)'
;DYSVKFGPDFEWVDNPENYKVDINKKKLFAYEIKKYLPDFDFNSLNPSYAGIRPIIEKKDKSMRDFIIQTDSIHSIHNLINLYGIESPGLTSSLAIAENIRKILY
;
A
#
# COMPACT_ATOMS: atom_id res chain seq x y z
N ASP A 1 24.02 3.77 -7.80
CA ASP A 1 23.03 3.87 -8.84
C ASP A 1 22.38 5.25 -8.80
N TYR A 2 22.54 6.03 -9.87
CA TYR A 2 22.01 7.41 -9.98
C TYR A 2 20.61 7.43 -10.60
N SER A 3 19.82 6.36 -10.43
CA SER A 3 18.45 6.29 -10.95
C SER A 3 17.43 6.88 -9.96
N VAL A 4 16.35 7.43 -10.52
CA VAL A 4 15.21 7.96 -9.77
C VAL A 4 14.00 7.08 -10.09
N LYS A 5 13.22 6.71 -9.09
CA LYS A 5 11.96 5.98 -9.24
C LYS A 5 10.77 6.92 -9.08
N PHE A 6 9.82 6.80 -10.00
CA PHE A 6 8.56 7.53 -9.99
C PHE A 6 7.40 6.56 -9.71
N GLY A 7 6.44 6.99 -8.91
CA GLY A 7 5.30 6.19 -8.50
C GLY A 7 5.13 6.17 -6.98
N PRO A 8 4.36 5.21 -6.46
CA PRO A 8 3.59 4.21 -7.20
C PRO A 8 2.34 4.80 -7.85
N ASP A 9 1.78 4.09 -8.82
CA ASP A 9 0.36 4.17 -9.13
C ASP A 9 -0.37 2.97 -8.51
N PHE A 10 -1.69 2.98 -8.60
CA PHE A 10 -2.54 1.97 -8.00
C PHE A 10 -3.65 1.58 -8.95
N GLU A 11 -3.92 0.27 -9.04
CA GLU A 11 -5.08 -0.26 -9.74
C GLU A 11 -5.58 -1.55 -9.07
N TRP A 12 -6.88 -1.81 -9.17
CA TRP A 12 -7.45 -3.06 -8.73
C TRP A 12 -7.13 -4.16 -9.75
N VAL A 13 -6.78 -5.34 -9.26
CA VAL A 13 -6.51 -6.51 -10.09
C VAL A 13 -7.30 -7.71 -9.56
N ASP A 14 -7.86 -8.50 -10.46
CA ASP A 14 -8.58 -9.72 -10.09
C ASP A 14 -7.63 -10.90 -9.84
N ASN A 15 -6.46 -10.88 -10.50
CA ASN A 15 -5.46 -11.92 -10.32
C ASN A 15 -4.34 -11.44 -9.39
N PRO A 16 -4.21 -12.02 -8.17
CA PRO A 16 -3.17 -11.63 -7.21
C PRO A 16 -1.74 -12.03 -7.63
N GLU A 17 -1.59 -12.77 -8.74
CA GLU A 17 -0.28 -13.09 -9.32
C GLU A 17 0.09 -12.19 -10.49
N ASN A 18 -0.69 -11.17 -10.79
CA ASN A 18 -0.40 -10.25 -11.89
C ASN A 18 0.60 -9.17 -11.48
N TYR A 19 1.87 -9.47 -11.61
CA TYR A 19 2.99 -8.54 -11.37
C TYR A 19 3.45 -7.79 -12.62
N LYS A 20 2.66 -7.78 -13.69
CA LYS A 20 3.02 -7.09 -14.93
C LYS A 20 2.88 -5.58 -14.76
N VAL A 21 3.89 -4.85 -15.20
CA VAL A 21 3.83 -3.40 -15.30
C VAL A 21 3.13 -3.03 -16.62
N ASP A 22 2.06 -2.23 -16.54
CA ASP A 22 1.38 -1.74 -17.73
C ASP A 22 2.22 -0.65 -18.42
N ILE A 23 2.86 -0.99 -19.51
CA ILE A 23 3.68 -0.07 -20.29
C ILE A 23 2.87 1.09 -20.89
N ASN A 24 1.57 0.93 -21.09
CA ASN A 24 0.71 1.99 -21.64
C ASN A 24 0.60 3.19 -20.68
N LYS A 25 0.81 2.99 -19.39
CA LYS A 25 0.84 4.05 -18.38
C LYS A 25 2.06 4.97 -18.51
N LYS A 26 3.07 4.63 -19.29
CA LYS A 26 4.28 5.46 -19.50
C LYS A 26 3.94 6.91 -19.84
N LYS A 27 2.95 7.13 -20.70
CA LYS A 27 2.52 8.49 -21.09
C LYS A 27 1.94 9.27 -19.92
N LEU A 28 1.12 8.61 -19.09
CA LEU A 28 0.53 9.23 -17.89
C LEU A 28 1.62 9.62 -16.89
N PHE A 29 2.53 8.70 -16.59
CA PHE A 29 3.67 8.99 -15.73
C PHE A 29 4.51 10.16 -16.24
N ALA A 30 4.85 10.17 -17.52
CA ALA A 30 5.63 11.25 -18.11
C ALA A 30 4.92 12.60 -18.01
N TYR A 31 3.60 12.62 -18.20
CA TYR A 31 2.78 13.84 -18.04
C TYR A 31 2.85 14.38 -16.61
N GLU A 32 2.68 13.51 -15.62
CA GLU A 32 2.74 13.91 -14.21
C GLU A 32 4.15 14.35 -13.79
N ILE A 33 5.20 13.64 -14.24
CA ILE A 33 6.60 13.98 -13.95
C ILE A 33 6.95 15.37 -14.48
N LYS A 34 6.51 15.71 -15.70
CA LYS A 34 6.80 17.01 -16.33
C LYS A 34 6.23 18.21 -15.58
N LYS A 35 5.25 18.02 -14.70
CA LYS A 35 4.70 19.11 -13.88
C LYS A 35 5.73 19.69 -12.87
N TYR A 36 6.69 18.88 -12.46
CA TYR A 36 7.73 19.28 -11.49
C TYR A 36 9.16 19.07 -12.02
N LEU A 37 9.31 18.35 -13.12
CA LEU A 37 10.59 18.16 -13.82
C LEU A 37 10.39 18.43 -15.34
N PRO A 38 10.28 19.70 -15.77
CA PRO A 38 9.91 20.07 -17.15
C PRO A 38 10.82 19.48 -18.23
N ASP A 39 12.13 19.42 -17.94
CA ASP A 39 13.17 18.94 -18.86
C ASP A 39 13.29 17.40 -18.90
N PHE A 40 12.34 16.69 -18.27
CA PHE A 40 12.36 15.23 -18.22
C PHE A 40 12.28 14.61 -19.62
N ASP A 41 13.24 13.75 -19.95
CA ASP A 41 13.24 12.98 -21.19
C ASP A 41 12.32 11.76 -21.07
N PHE A 42 11.26 11.76 -21.86
CA PHE A 42 10.30 10.65 -21.96
C PHE A 42 10.97 9.30 -22.28
N ASN A 43 12.05 9.29 -23.09
CA ASN A 43 12.72 8.07 -23.50
C ASN A 43 13.50 7.40 -22.36
N SER A 44 13.92 8.19 -21.37
CA SER A 44 14.62 7.70 -20.18
C SER A 44 13.72 6.93 -19.22
N LEU A 45 12.39 7.08 -19.32
CA LEU A 45 11.44 6.40 -18.46
C LEU A 45 11.25 4.94 -18.85
N ASN A 46 11.60 4.05 -17.95
CA ASN A 46 11.46 2.61 -18.13
C ASN A 46 10.60 1.99 -17.04
N PRO A 47 9.82 0.93 -17.33
CA PRO A 47 9.09 0.20 -16.31
C PRO A 47 10.07 -0.41 -15.30
N SER A 48 9.70 -0.43 -14.04
CA SER A 48 10.48 -1.03 -12.97
C SER A 48 9.82 -2.32 -12.49
N TYR A 49 8.94 -2.25 -11.51
CA TYR A 49 8.24 -3.42 -10.97
C TYR A 49 6.82 -3.05 -10.51
N ALA A 50 5.99 -4.07 -10.38
CA ALA A 50 4.71 -3.99 -9.70
C ALA A 50 4.73 -4.93 -8.48
N GLY A 51 3.91 -4.62 -7.49
CA GLY A 51 3.66 -5.45 -6.33
C GLY A 51 2.17 -5.59 -6.09
N ILE A 52 1.76 -6.65 -5.41
CA ILE A 52 0.37 -6.85 -5.00
C ILE A 52 0.25 -6.47 -3.53
N ARG A 53 -0.71 -5.56 -3.26
CA ARG A 53 -1.04 -5.14 -1.90
C ARG A 53 -2.41 -5.70 -1.54
N PRO A 54 -2.53 -6.62 -0.56
CA PRO A 54 -3.82 -7.03 -0.06
C PRO A 54 -4.46 -5.89 0.73
N ILE A 55 -5.68 -5.54 0.39
CA ILE A 55 -6.44 -4.47 1.05
C ILE A 55 -7.76 -5.03 1.58
N ILE A 56 -8.14 -4.63 2.79
CA ILE A 56 -9.47 -4.90 3.32
C ILE A 56 -10.45 -3.91 2.69
N GLU A 57 -11.29 -4.40 1.81
CA GLU A 57 -12.29 -3.60 1.12
C GLU A 57 -13.60 -3.55 1.92
N LYS A 58 -14.23 -2.40 1.96
CA LYS A 58 -15.62 -2.27 2.42
C LYS A 58 -16.59 -2.59 1.28
N LYS A 59 -17.87 -2.86 1.63
CA LYS A 59 -18.93 -3.12 0.63
C LYS A 59 -19.11 -1.99 -0.39
N ASP A 60 -18.81 -0.75 0.01
CA ASP A 60 -18.84 0.45 -0.84
C ASP A 60 -17.53 0.69 -1.61
N LYS A 61 -16.62 -0.30 -1.61
CA LYS A 61 -15.29 -0.23 -2.21
C LYS A 61 -14.35 0.82 -1.60
N SER A 62 -14.70 1.43 -0.48
CA SER A 62 -13.77 2.27 0.27
C SER A 62 -12.80 1.41 1.07
N MET A 63 -11.56 1.89 1.23
CA MET A 63 -10.56 1.24 2.07
C MET A 63 -10.96 1.30 3.55
N ARG A 64 -10.66 0.25 4.30
CA ARG A 64 -10.76 0.25 5.76
C ARG A 64 -9.48 0.75 6.38
N ASP A 65 -9.62 1.30 7.58
CA ASP A 65 -8.50 1.53 8.48
C ASP A 65 -8.00 0.21 9.07
N PHE A 66 -6.88 0.25 9.77
CA PHE A 66 -6.32 -0.88 10.50
C PHE A 66 -7.36 -1.51 11.44
N ILE A 67 -7.41 -2.82 11.47
CA ILE A 67 -8.33 -3.57 12.32
C ILE A 67 -7.53 -4.27 13.41
N ILE A 68 -7.85 -3.95 14.67
CA ILE A 68 -7.32 -4.62 15.85
C ILE A 68 -8.50 -5.37 16.50
N GLN A 69 -8.45 -6.69 16.48
CA GLN A 69 -9.49 -7.54 17.08
C GLN A 69 -8.95 -8.18 18.35
N THR A 70 -9.73 -8.04 19.42
CA THR A 70 -9.44 -8.59 20.72
C THR A 70 -10.42 -9.71 21.08
N ASP A 71 -10.27 -10.30 22.25
CA ASP A 71 -11.16 -11.32 22.79
C ASP A 71 -12.64 -10.89 22.85
N SER A 72 -12.92 -9.60 22.96
CA SER A 72 -14.30 -9.07 22.86
C SER A 72 -14.98 -9.34 21.51
N ILE A 73 -14.20 -9.60 20.47
CA ILE A 73 -14.70 -9.88 19.12
C ILE A 73 -14.79 -11.39 18.84
N HIS A 74 -13.77 -12.15 19.22
CA HIS A 74 -13.63 -13.56 18.86
C HIS A 74 -13.67 -14.53 20.04
N SER A 75 -13.79 -14.03 21.29
CA SER A 75 -13.90 -14.81 22.55
C SER A 75 -12.70 -15.72 22.85
N ILE A 76 -11.53 -15.44 22.26
CA ILE A 76 -10.29 -16.19 22.53
C ILE A 76 -9.38 -15.32 23.39
N HIS A 77 -9.20 -15.72 24.63
CA HIS A 77 -8.39 -14.96 25.58
C HIS A 77 -6.92 -14.87 25.17
N ASN A 78 -6.30 -13.72 25.38
CA ASN A 78 -4.90 -13.42 25.02
C ASN A 78 -4.55 -13.53 23.51
N LEU A 79 -5.54 -13.60 22.61
CA LEU A 79 -5.32 -13.49 21.18
C LEU A 79 -5.65 -12.07 20.73
N ILE A 80 -4.76 -11.47 19.96
CA ILE A 80 -5.02 -10.21 19.25
C ILE A 80 -4.70 -10.40 17.78
N ASN A 81 -5.68 -10.14 16.94
CA ASN A 81 -5.51 -10.15 15.49
C ASN A 81 -5.32 -8.73 14.95
N LEU A 82 -4.36 -8.57 14.05
CA LEU A 82 -4.09 -7.33 13.34
C LEU A 82 -4.32 -7.56 11.85
N TYR A 83 -5.25 -6.82 11.26
CA TYR A 83 -5.55 -6.92 9.84
C TYR A 83 -5.46 -5.56 9.15
N GLY A 84 -5.13 -5.60 7.86
CA GLY A 84 -5.07 -4.40 7.04
C GLY A 84 -3.96 -3.43 7.43
N ILE A 85 -2.93 -3.90 8.12
CA ILE A 85 -1.77 -3.08 8.48
C ILE A 85 -0.92 -2.89 7.23
N GLU A 86 -1.19 -1.80 6.52
CA GLU A 86 -0.43 -1.37 5.35
C GLU A 86 0.24 0.00 5.59
N SER A 87 0.45 0.81 4.57
CA SER A 87 0.99 2.16 4.78
C SER A 87 -0.05 3.06 5.49
N PRO A 88 0.30 3.76 6.59
CA PRO A 88 1.63 3.96 7.18
C PRO A 88 1.99 3.01 8.34
N GLY A 89 1.64 1.73 8.30
CA GLY A 89 1.80 0.77 9.41
C GLY A 89 3.23 0.70 9.96
N LEU A 90 4.25 0.74 9.10
CA LEU A 90 5.63 0.75 9.57
C LEU A 90 5.94 2.01 10.41
N THR A 91 5.53 3.18 9.94
CA THR A 91 5.74 4.45 10.67
C THR A 91 4.96 4.48 11.99
N SER A 92 3.77 3.89 12.03
CA SER A 92 2.92 3.83 13.23
C SER A 92 3.16 2.60 14.10
N SER A 93 4.11 1.73 13.77
CA SER A 93 4.31 0.43 14.43
C SER A 93 4.52 0.52 15.95
N LEU A 94 5.28 1.50 16.43
CA LEU A 94 5.50 1.70 17.86
C LEU A 94 4.21 2.14 18.59
N ALA A 95 3.39 2.97 17.97
CA ALA A 95 2.10 3.39 18.52
C ALA A 95 1.11 2.22 18.55
N ILE A 96 1.11 1.38 17.49
CA ILE A 96 0.31 0.14 17.45
C ILE A 96 0.77 -0.80 18.57
N ALA A 97 2.06 -1.01 18.74
CA ALA A 97 2.61 -1.86 19.79
C ALA A 97 2.23 -1.37 21.21
N GLU A 98 2.32 -0.06 21.44
CA GLU A 98 1.89 0.52 22.74
C GLU A 98 0.39 0.36 22.98
N ASN A 99 -0.44 0.47 21.93
CA ASN A 99 -1.86 0.19 22.05
C ASN A 99 -2.14 -1.28 22.41
N ILE A 100 -1.46 -2.21 21.74
CA ILE A 100 -1.55 -3.65 22.04
C ILE A 100 -1.12 -3.94 23.47
N ARG A 101 -0.01 -3.35 23.93
CA ARG A 101 0.46 -3.49 25.32
C ARG A 101 -0.61 -3.08 26.33
N LYS A 102 -1.31 -1.96 26.12
CA LYS A 102 -2.40 -1.49 27.01
C LYS A 102 -3.64 -2.38 27.00
N ILE A 103 -3.85 -3.14 25.93
CA ILE A 103 -4.95 -4.09 25.83
C ILE A 103 -4.64 -5.38 26.62
N LEU A 104 -3.37 -5.78 26.64
CA LEU A 104 -2.93 -7.03 27.27
C LEU A 104 -2.62 -6.91 28.77
N TYR A 105 -2.24 -5.70 29.22
CA TYR A 105 -1.75 -5.42 30.58
C TYR A 105 -2.42 -4.17 31.19
#